data_997f6a925349eddb171b059f8c2e93db
#
_entry.id   997f6a925349eddb171b059f8c2e93db
#
_cell.length_a   1.000
_cell.length_b   1.000
_cell.length_c   1.000
_cell.angle_alpha   90.00
_cell.angle_beta   90.00
_cell.angle_gamma   90.00
#
_symmetry.space_group_name_H-M   'P 1'
#
loop_
_entity.id
_entity.type
_entity.pdbx_description
1 polymer ?
#
loop_
_entity_poly.entity_id
_entity_poly.type
_entity_poly.pdbx_seq_one_letter_code
_entity_poly.pdbx_strand_id
1 'polypeptide(L)'
;MTSNAFQNMAPNAQRSFLLTLCLATVAILIYLFAVQPATVSLVKARTRLAELQDREQRMNQDLRNADNVKKTLAELNAGLKPFNDALLTPLLESYAMRAKSILDPLVIGAGLTDAEYTDEPFRALPVPKPLPRQLHTRAAIRLRARGSYQSAVSFLMRIEKEMPLISLQTICITAQNDPAAQEIDMVLEWPAKGKVTRK
;
A
#
# COMPACT_ATOMS: atom_id res chain seq x y z
N MET A 1 18.54 14.99 79.26
CA MET A 1 18.45 14.20 80.52
C MET A 1 18.89 12.72 80.37
N THR A 2 19.96 12.43 79.63
CA THR A 2 20.38 11.02 79.34
C THR A 2 21.84 10.71 79.71
N SER A 3 22.54 11.69 80.30
CA SER A 3 23.99 11.53 80.70
C SER A 3 24.26 10.78 81.96
N ASN A 4 23.32 10.73 82.95
CA ASN A 4 23.57 10.18 84.24
C ASN A 4 23.27 8.70 84.45
N ALA A 5 22.58 8.07 83.49
CA ALA A 5 22.27 6.62 83.56
C ALA A 5 23.50 5.75 83.28
N PHE A 6 24.42 6.25 82.44
CA PHE A 6 25.64 5.53 82.05
C PHE A 6 26.71 5.44 83.15
N GLN A 7 26.78 6.45 84.08
CA GLN A 7 27.78 6.48 85.10
C GLN A 7 27.49 5.58 86.32
N ASN A 8 26.25 5.15 86.49
CA ASN A 8 25.85 4.31 87.66
C ASN A 8 25.75 2.79 87.27
N MET A 9 26.19 2.38 86.10
CA MET A 9 26.26 0.97 85.78
C MET A 9 27.54 0.31 86.29
N ALA A 10 27.40 -0.96 86.75
CA ALA A 10 28.56 -1.78 87.14
C ALA A 10 29.56 -1.89 85.98
N PRO A 11 30.87 -1.90 86.17
CA PRO A 11 31.88 -1.84 85.09
C PRO A 11 31.77 -2.97 84.07
N ASN A 12 31.24 -4.12 84.48
CA ASN A 12 30.98 -5.24 83.51
C ASN A 12 29.78 -4.98 82.60
N ALA A 13 28.75 -4.27 83.08
CA ALA A 13 27.59 -3.89 82.33
C ALA A 13 27.91 -2.81 81.26
N GLN A 14 28.80 -1.86 81.60
CA GLN A 14 29.29 -0.84 80.63
C GLN A 14 30.10 -1.45 79.53
N ARG A 15 30.96 -2.46 79.80
CA ARG A 15 31.70 -3.17 78.73
C ARG A 15 30.80 -3.97 77.81
N SER A 16 29.81 -4.65 78.37
CA SER A 16 28.83 -5.41 77.60
C SER A 16 27.97 -4.49 76.69
N PHE A 17 27.56 -3.32 77.17
CA PHE A 17 26.84 -2.32 76.46
C PHE A 17 27.66 -1.70 75.29
N LEU A 18 28.92 -1.38 75.55
CA LEU A 18 29.85 -0.91 74.51
C LEU A 18 30.07 -1.96 73.38
N LEU A 19 30.26 -3.22 73.79
CA LEU A 19 30.41 -4.31 72.82
C LEU A 19 29.19 -4.50 71.97
N THR A 20 27.98 -4.46 72.55
CA THR A 20 26.73 -4.59 71.75
C THR A 20 26.52 -3.38 70.82
N LEU A 21 26.88 -2.17 71.27
CA LEU A 21 26.84 -0.96 70.48
C LEU A 21 27.81 -1.05 69.24
N CYS A 22 29.05 -1.50 69.51
CA CYS A 22 30.03 -1.72 68.46
C CYS A 22 29.58 -2.78 67.46
N LEU A 23 29.03 -3.89 67.93
CA LEU A 23 28.47 -4.91 67.03
C LEU A 23 27.30 -4.40 66.18
N ALA A 24 26.41 -3.60 66.79
CA ALA A 24 25.31 -2.99 66.10
C ALA A 24 25.78 -1.99 65.01
N THR A 25 26.76 -1.18 65.28
CA THR A 25 27.33 -0.23 64.31
C THR A 25 28.03 -0.95 63.19
N VAL A 26 28.79 -2.01 63.44
CA VAL A 26 29.41 -2.85 62.39
C VAL A 26 28.37 -3.52 61.54
N ALA A 27 27.29 -4.09 62.10
CA ALA A 27 26.20 -4.68 61.36
C ALA A 27 25.49 -3.67 60.44
N ILE A 28 25.25 -2.44 60.92
CA ILE A 28 24.66 -1.36 60.12
C ILE A 28 25.60 -0.96 58.96
N LEU A 29 26.89 -0.88 59.21
CA LEU A 29 27.88 -0.57 58.17
C LEU A 29 27.92 -1.67 57.10
N ILE A 30 27.93 -2.93 57.47
CA ILE A 30 27.88 -4.05 56.53
C ILE A 30 26.58 -4.00 55.71
N TYR A 31 25.47 -3.72 56.32
CA TYR A 31 24.19 -3.58 55.65
C TYR A 31 24.21 -2.45 54.60
N LEU A 32 24.66 -1.26 54.98
CA LEU A 32 24.70 -0.09 54.11
C LEU A 32 25.70 -0.23 52.96
N PHE A 33 26.87 -0.82 53.21
CA PHE A 33 27.93 -0.89 52.19
C PHE A 33 27.94 -2.15 51.38
N ALA A 34 27.44 -3.27 51.87
CA ALA A 34 27.46 -4.55 51.12
C ALA A 34 26.06 -4.98 50.63
N VAL A 35 25.05 -4.90 51.47
CA VAL A 35 23.71 -5.45 51.12
C VAL A 35 22.92 -4.45 50.26
N GLN A 36 22.93 -3.18 50.63
CA GLN A 36 22.16 -2.16 49.92
C GLN A 36 22.59 -1.96 48.45
N PRO A 37 23.87 -1.83 48.11
CA PRO A 37 24.27 -1.71 46.69
C PRO A 37 24.04 -2.99 45.90
N ALA A 38 24.15 -4.17 46.51
CA ALA A 38 23.87 -5.44 45.86
C ALA A 38 22.38 -5.58 45.49
N THR A 39 21.48 -5.18 46.37
CA THR A 39 20.03 -5.22 46.11
C THR A 39 19.64 -4.23 45.01
N VAL A 40 20.19 -3.02 45.02
CA VAL A 40 19.95 -1.99 43.98
C VAL A 40 20.46 -2.46 42.63
N SER A 41 21.64 -3.09 42.59
CA SER A 41 22.17 -3.62 41.31
C SER A 41 21.33 -4.78 40.74
N LEU A 42 20.81 -5.65 41.61
CA LEU A 42 19.91 -6.73 41.23
C LEU A 42 18.56 -6.20 40.67
N VAL A 43 17.98 -5.20 41.31
CA VAL A 43 16.76 -4.55 40.84
C VAL A 43 17.01 -3.91 39.47
N LYS A 44 18.10 -3.16 39.29
CA LYS A 44 18.49 -2.56 38.00
C LYS A 44 18.71 -3.61 36.93
N ALA A 45 19.33 -4.74 37.24
CA ALA A 45 19.52 -5.83 36.28
C ALA A 45 18.18 -6.44 35.85
N ARG A 46 17.25 -6.63 36.78
CA ARG A 46 15.91 -7.14 36.49
C ARG A 46 15.07 -6.19 35.62
N THR A 47 15.12 -4.89 35.90
CA THR A 47 14.43 -3.88 35.11
C THR A 47 14.97 -3.82 33.67
N ARG A 48 16.30 -3.86 33.49
CA ARG A 48 16.94 -3.92 32.19
C ARG A 48 16.54 -5.19 31.40
N LEU A 49 16.47 -6.32 32.07
CA LEU A 49 16.04 -7.58 31.46
C LEU A 49 14.59 -7.51 30.97
N ALA A 50 13.70 -6.95 31.80
CA ALA A 50 12.31 -6.73 31.43
C ALA A 50 12.17 -5.74 30.25
N GLU A 51 12.94 -4.66 30.23
CA GLU A 51 12.96 -3.71 29.12
C GLU A 51 13.45 -4.34 27.81
N LEU A 52 14.49 -5.19 27.89
CA LEU A 52 15.00 -5.90 26.72
C LEU A 52 13.98 -6.90 26.18
N GLN A 53 13.29 -7.63 27.05
CA GLN A 53 12.24 -8.56 26.67
C GLN A 53 11.05 -7.84 26.00
N ASP A 54 10.64 -6.69 26.54
CA ASP A 54 9.57 -5.88 25.94
C ASP A 54 9.98 -5.33 24.58
N ARG A 55 11.22 -4.87 24.43
CA ARG A 55 11.77 -4.46 23.12
C ARG A 55 11.81 -5.61 22.12
N GLU A 56 12.22 -6.78 22.54
CA GLU A 56 12.25 -7.97 21.68
C GLU A 56 10.83 -8.35 21.22
N GLN A 57 9.86 -8.32 22.13
CA GLN A 57 8.47 -8.60 21.78
C GLN A 57 7.91 -7.57 20.78
N ARG A 58 8.16 -6.27 21.01
CA ARG A 58 7.75 -5.21 20.08
C ARG A 58 8.40 -5.41 18.70
N MET A 59 9.70 -5.66 18.66
CA MET A 59 10.41 -5.88 17.41
C MET A 59 9.89 -7.10 16.65
N ASN A 60 9.54 -8.18 17.36
CA ASN A 60 8.93 -9.36 16.76
C ASN A 60 7.51 -9.09 16.24
N GLN A 61 6.74 -8.25 16.92
CA GLN A 61 5.43 -7.79 16.44
C GLN A 61 5.56 -6.92 15.20
N ASP A 62 6.50 -5.98 15.19
CA ASP A 62 6.76 -5.11 14.04
C ASP A 62 7.22 -5.89 12.81
N LEU A 63 8.08 -6.91 13.00
CA LEU A 63 8.48 -7.82 11.92
C LEU A 63 7.29 -8.60 11.35
N ARG A 64 6.42 -9.15 12.20
CA ARG A 64 5.20 -9.83 11.74
C ARG A 64 4.26 -8.89 10.99
N ASN A 65 4.11 -7.66 11.48
CA ASN A 65 3.31 -6.65 10.81
C ASN A 65 3.91 -6.26 9.45
N ALA A 66 5.23 -6.10 9.37
CA ALA A 66 5.93 -5.83 8.11
C ALA A 66 5.74 -6.95 7.08
N ASP A 67 5.82 -8.21 7.51
CA ASP A 67 5.58 -9.37 6.64
C ASP A 67 4.12 -9.44 6.16
N ASN A 68 3.16 -9.13 7.03
CA ASN A 68 1.75 -9.06 6.65
C ASN A 68 1.51 -7.94 5.64
N VAL A 69 2.05 -6.75 5.86
CA VAL A 69 1.98 -5.62 4.91
C VAL A 69 2.60 -6.00 3.57
N LYS A 70 3.74 -6.69 3.58
CA LYS A 70 4.41 -7.15 2.35
C LYS A 70 3.56 -8.17 1.58
N LYS A 71 2.91 -9.12 2.28
CA LYS A 71 1.97 -10.06 1.67
C LYS A 71 0.76 -9.34 1.07
N THR A 72 0.15 -8.43 1.82
CA THR A 72 -1.00 -7.65 1.34
C THR A 72 -0.63 -6.81 0.12
N LEU A 73 0.57 -6.20 0.10
CA LEU A 73 1.07 -5.46 -1.07
C LEU A 73 1.29 -6.38 -2.28
N ALA A 74 1.81 -7.59 -2.07
CA ALA A 74 1.98 -8.57 -3.14
C ALA A 74 0.62 -9.02 -3.71
N GLU A 75 -0.36 -9.28 -2.85
CA GLU A 75 -1.73 -9.63 -3.25
C GLU A 75 -2.42 -8.49 -4.00
N LEU A 76 -2.31 -7.25 -3.50
CA LEU A 76 -2.82 -6.06 -4.19
C LEU A 76 -2.16 -5.85 -5.55
N ASN A 77 -0.83 -6.01 -5.64
CA ASN A 77 -0.11 -5.89 -6.90
C ASN A 77 -0.51 -7.01 -7.90
N ALA A 78 -0.71 -8.23 -7.40
CA ALA A 78 -1.21 -9.34 -8.22
C ALA A 78 -2.65 -9.06 -8.72
N GLY A 79 -3.53 -8.53 -7.85
CA GLY A 79 -4.89 -8.13 -8.23
C GLY A 79 -4.94 -6.95 -9.19
N LEU A 80 -3.99 -6.00 -9.09
CA LEU A 80 -3.90 -4.85 -9.99
C LEU A 80 -3.23 -5.16 -11.33
N LYS A 81 -2.49 -6.26 -11.43
CA LYS A 81 -1.79 -6.64 -12.66
C LYS A 81 -2.73 -6.75 -13.86
N PRO A 82 -3.84 -7.53 -13.82
CA PRO A 82 -4.75 -7.64 -14.97
C PRO A 82 -5.35 -6.29 -15.35
N PHE A 83 -5.64 -5.42 -14.37
CA PHE A 83 -6.11 -4.06 -14.63
C PHE A 83 -5.03 -3.22 -15.35
N ASN A 84 -3.78 -3.27 -14.86
CA ASN A 84 -2.67 -2.55 -15.47
C ASN A 84 -2.34 -3.05 -16.89
N ASP A 85 -2.52 -4.34 -17.15
CA ASP A 85 -2.29 -4.95 -18.45
C ASP A 85 -3.41 -4.58 -19.46
N ALA A 86 -4.62 -4.31 -18.96
CA ALA A 86 -5.76 -3.85 -19.75
C ALA A 86 -5.75 -2.34 -20.06
N LEU A 87 -4.82 -1.56 -19.43
CA LEU A 87 -4.67 -0.13 -19.72
C LEU A 87 -4.03 0.06 -21.11
N LEU A 88 -4.59 0.99 -21.87
CA LEU A 88 -4.02 1.35 -23.16
C LEU A 88 -2.68 2.09 -22.99
N THR A 89 -1.64 1.54 -23.61
CA THR A 89 -0.32 2.19 -23.68
C THR A 89 -0.08 2.70 -25.10
N PRO A 90 0.47 3.92 -25.28
CA PRO A 90 0.71 4.42 -26.62
C PRO A 90 1.78 3.58 -27.34
N LEU A 91 1.57 3.32 -28.61
CA LEU A 91 2.56 2.74 -29.50
C LEU A 91 3.03 3.83 -30.46
N LEU A 92 4.34 4.07 -30.54
CA LEU A 92 4.91 5.15 -31.37
C LEU A 92 4.19 6.50 -31.15
N GLU A 93 3.88 6.83 -29.89
CA GLU A 93 3.17 8.03 -29.46
C GLU A 93 1.69 8.13 -29.85
N SER A 94 1.13 7.13 -30.55
CA SER A 94 -0.28 7.04 -30.93
C SER A 94 -1.01 5.97 -30.14
N TYR A 95 -2.15 6.31 -29.59
CA TYR A 95 -3.06 5.35 -28.96
C TYR A 95 -3.87 4.58 -30.03
N ALA A 96 -4.22 5.24 -31.14
CA ALA A 96 -4.95 4.63 -32.23
C ALA A 96 -4.21 3.44 -32.87
N MET A 97 -2.88 3.53 -33.02
CA MET A 97 -2.08 2.41 -33.51
C MET A 97 -2.12 1.19 -32.59
N ARG A 98 -2.08 1.43 -31.29
CA ARG A 98 -2.22 0.34 -30.30
C ARG A 98 -3.63 -0.21 -30.27
N ALA A 99 -4.64 0.66 -30.31
CA ALA A 99 -6.04 0.26 -30.36
C ALA A 99 -6.33 -0.58 -31.60
N LYS A 100 -5.82 -0.19 -32.77
CA LYS A 100 -5.92 -0.96 -33.98
C LYS A 100 -5.45 -2.40 -33.78
N SER A 101 -4.24 -2.60 -33.23
CA SER A 101 -3.67 -3.94 -33.02
C SER A 101 -4.52 -4.82 -32.12
N ILE A 102 -5.33 -4.23 -31.24
CA ILE A 102 -6.17 -4.94 -30.25
C ILE A 102 -7.58 -5.13 -30.80
N LEU A 103 -8.14 -4.13 -31.46
CA LEU A 103 -9.53 -4.13 -31.93
C LEU A 103 -9.72 -4.78 -33.32
N ASP A 104 -8.70 -4.80 -34.17
CA ASP A 104 -8.81 -5.41 -35.54
C ASP A 104 -9.37 -6.84 -35.52
N PRO A 105 -8.94 -7.76 -34.63
CA PRO A 105 -9.53 -9.10 -34.56
C PRO A 105 -11.03 -9.08 -34.22
N LEU A 106 -11.48 -8.14 -33.39
CA LEU A 106 -12.87 -7.98 -32.99
C LEU A 106 -13.71 -7.37 -34.13
N VAL A 107 -13.15 -6.40 -34.84
CA VAL A 107 -13.77 -5.74 -36.01
C VAL A 107 -14.00 -6.77 -37.11
N ILE A 108 -12.95 -7.51 -37.49
CA ILE A 108 -13.04 -8.56 -38.53
C ILE A 108 -14.01 -9.65 -38.07
N GLY A 109 -13.92 -10.10 -36.82
CA GLY A 109 -14.79 -11.14 -36.27
C GLY A 109 -16.26 -10.73 -36.18
N ALA A 110 -16.57 -9.43 -36.16
CA ALA A 110 -17.92 -8.88 -36.18
C ALA A 110 -18.46 -8.65 -37.60
N GLY A 111 -17.62 -8.81 -38.63
CA GLY A 111 -17.99 -8.56 -40.03
C GLY A 111 -17.99 -7.08 -40.40
N LEU A 112 -17.20 -6.26 -39.72
CA LEU A 112 -16.92 -4.89 -40.11
C LEU A 112 -15.71 -4.84 -41.05
N THR A 113 -15.72 -3.91 -42.00
CA THR A 113 -14.68 -3.72 -43.03
C THR A 113 -14.22 -2.27 -43.05
N ASP A 114 -13.10 -1.99 -43.72
CA ASP A 114 -12.56 -0.64 -43.91
C ASP A 114 -12.37 0.15 -42.63
N ALA A 115 -11.85 -0.52 -41.56
CA ALA A 115 -11.67 0.09 -40.26
C ALA A 115 -10.52 1.10 -40.25
N GLU A 116 -10.84 2.35 -39.94
CA GLU A 116 -9.90 3.44 -39.72
C GLU A 116 -9.91 3.85 -38.24
N TYR A 117 -8.71 4.06 -37.69
CA TYR A 117 -8.53 4.45 -36.30
C TYR A 117 -7.82 5.80 -36.21
N THR A 118 -8.41 6.73 -35.49
CA THR A 118 -7.83 8.07 -35.28
C THR A 118 -7.83 8.43 -33.81
N ASP A 119 -6.76 9.10 -33.36
CA ASP A 119 -6.68 9.62 -32.01
C ASP A 119 -7.59 10.86 -31.88
N GLU A 120 -8.47 10.86 -30.91
CA GLU A 120 -9.24 12.04 -30.50
C GLU A 120 -8.50 12.84 -29.43
N PRO A 121 -8.83 14.12 -29.24
CA PRO A 121 -8.20 14.95 -28.23
C PRO A 121 -8.30 14.33 -26.85
N PHE A 122 -7.17 14.31 -26.18
CA PHE A 122 -7.02 13.73 -24.86
C PHE A 122 -7.83 14.49 -23.79
N ARG A 123 -8.73 13.79 -23.08
CA ARG A 123 -9.48 14.36 -21.97
C ARG A 123 -8.89 13.90 -20.65
N ALA A 124 -8.49 14.87 -19.80
CA ALA A 124 -8.10 14.56 -18.42
C ALA A 124 -9.33 14.14 -17.60
N LEU A 125 -9.24 13.02 -16.91
CA LEU A 125 -10.27 12.64 -15.95
C LEU A 125 -10.25 13.61 -14.75
N PRO A 126 -11.41 14.08 -14.29
CA PRO A 126 -11.50 14.73 -12.98
C PRO A 126 -11.14 13.71 -11.91
N VAL A 127 -10.02 13.93 -11.23
CA VAL A 127 -9.50 12.99 -10.24
C VAL A 127 -9.83 13.47 -8.85
N PRO A 128 -10.56 12.68 -8.04
CA PRO A 128 -10.65 12.94 -6.61
C PRO A 128 -9.26 12.80 -5.99
N LYS A 129 -8.84 13.80 -5.17
CA LYS A 129 -7.66 13.67 -4.30
C LYS A 129 -7.86 12.40 -3.44
N PRO A 130 -7.10 11.36 -3.49
CA PRO A 130 -5.65 11.18 -3.57
C PRO A 130 -5.19 10.09 -4.55
N LEU A 131 -5.84 9.91 -5.68
CA LEU A 131 -5.45 8.86 -6.64
C LEU A 131 -4.11 9.17 -7.31
N PRO A 132 -3.24 8.16 -7.51
CA PRO A 132 -1.96 8.37 -8.17
C PRO A 132 -2.15 8.89 -9.59
N ARG A 133 -1.33 9.88 -9.99
CA ARG A 133 -1.39 10.58 -11.29
C ARG A 133 -1.41 9.66 -12.53
N GLN A 134 -1.09 8.38 -12.39
CA GLN A 134 -1.03 7.42 -13.49
C GLN A 134 -2.38 6.98 -14.07
N LEU A 135 -3.48 7.20 -13.34
CA LEU A 135 -4.84 6.83 -13.75
C LEU A 135 -5.67 8.03 -14.26
N HIS A 136 -5.00 9.15 -14.56
CA HIS A 136 -5.68 10.43 -14.82
C HIS A 136 -6.09 10.66 -16.27
N THR A 137 -5.82 9.73 -17.17
CA THR A 137 -6.00 9.97 -18.58
C THR A 137 -6.85 8.88 -19.23
N ARG A 138 -7.73 9.30 -20.14
CA ARG A 138 -8.42 8.43 -21.08
C ARG A 138 -7.95 8.76 -22.48
N ALA A 139 -7.68 7.74 -23.27
CA ALA A 139 -7.54 7.90 -24.70
C ALA A 139 -8.93 7.80 -25.32
N ALA A 140 -9.30 8.74 -26.14
CA ALA A 140 -10.47 8.65 -26.98
C ALA A 140 -10.00 8.27 -28.39
N ILE A 141 -10.61 7.24 -28.94
CA ILE A 141 -10.25 6.67 -30.24
C ILE A 141 -11.50 6.64 -31.08
N ARG A 142 -11.44 7.31 -32.21
CA ARG A 142 -12.49 7.24 -33.21
C ARG A 142 -12.22 6.04 -34.13
N LEU A 143 -13.21 5.16 -34.23
CA LEU A 143 -13.26 4.05 -35.16
C LEU A 143 -14.31 4.34 -36.23
N ARG A 144 -13.90 4.42 -37.49
CA ARG A 144 -14.78 4.43 -38.64
C ARG A 144 -14.68 3.10 -39.33
N ALA A 145 -15.81 2.49 -39.66
CA ALA A 145 -15.86 1.21 -40.31
C ALA A 145 -17.12 1.12 -41.18
N ARG A 146 -17.15 0.13 -42.08
CA ARG A 146 -18.33 -0.20 -42.87
C ARG A 146 -18.88 -1.56 -42.48
N GLY A 147 -20.21 -1.68 -42.49
CA GLY A 147 -20.86 -2.94 -42.19
C GLY A 147 -22.35 -2.81 -41.96
N SER A 148 -23.00 -3.93 -41.66
CA SER A 148 -24.41 -3.90 -41.28
C SER A 148 -24.63 -3.41 -39.85
N TYR A 149 -25.84 -2.97 -39.55
CA TYR A 149 -26.24 -2.66 -38.15
C TYR A 149 -25.95 -3.85 -37.22
N GLN A 150 -26.19 -5.08 -37.70
CA GLN A 150 -25.95 -6.29 -36.91
C GLN A 150 -24.47 -6.51 -36.60
N SER A 151 -23.59 -6.15 -37.55
CA SER A 151 -22.14 -6.18 -37.37
C SER A 151 -21.71 -5.19 -36.31
N ALA A 152 -22.28 -3.97 -36.29
CA ALA A 152 -22.00 -2.97 -35.26
C ALA A 152 -22.40 -3.46 -33.85
N VAL A 153 -23.61 -4.03 -33.72
CA VAL A 153 -24.10 -4.59 -32.47
C VAL A 153 -23.21 -5.75 -32.00
N SER A 154 -22.85 -6.67 -32.92
CA SER A 154 -21.95 -7.79 -32.60
C SER A 154 -20.58 -7.33 -32.11
N PHE A 155 -20.05 -6.28 -32.73
CA PHE A 155 -18.80 -5.67 -32.30
C PHE A 155 -18.89 -5.09 -30.90
N LEU A 156 -19.93 -4.32 -30.58
CA LEU A 156 -20.14 -3.74 -29.24
C LEU A 156 -20.30 -4.83 -28.20
N MET A 157 -21.06 -5.88 -28.44
CA MET A 157 -21.21 -7.00 -27.49
C MET A 157 -19.87 -7.72 -27.22
N ARG A 158 -19.01 -7.85 -28.23
CA ARG A 158 -17.69 -8.44 -28.09
C ARG A 158 -16.78 -7.52 -27.24
N ILE A 159 -16.78 -6.21 -27.50
CA ILE A 159 -16.00 -5.24 -26.69
C ILE A 159 -16.44 -5.33 -25.23
N GLU A 160 -17.74 -5.29 -24.96
CA GLU A 160 -18.26 -5.34 -23.60
C GLU A 160 -17.81 -6.62 -22.86
N LYS A 161 -17.78 -7.75 -23.56
CA LYS A 161 -17.38 -9.03 -22.99
C LYS A 161 -15.87 -9.17 -22.80
N GLU A 162 -15.08 -8.77 -23.79
CA GLU A 162 -13.63 -9.02 -23.82
C GLU A 162 -12.83 -7.88 -23.23
N MET A 163 -13.38 -6.65 -23.26
CA MET A 163 -12.69 -5.42 -22.85
C MET A 163 -13.57 -4.52 -21.98
N PRO A 164 -13.90 -4.94 -20.77
CA PRO A 164 -14.87 -4.23 -19.92
C PRO A 164 -14.42 -2.82 -19.48
N LEU A 165 -13.17 -2.45 -19.74
CA LEU A 165 -12.65 -1.10 -19.44
C LEU A 165 -12.91 -0.09 -20.56
N ILE A 166 -13.29 -0.54 -21.75
CA ILE A 166 -13.64 0.35 -22.88
C ILE A 166 -15.07 0.82 -22.68
N SER A 167 -15.29 2.11 -22.84
CA SER A 167 -16.61 2.71 -22.85
C SER A 167 -16.92 3.32 -24.22
N LEU A 168 -18.12 3.12 -24.71
CA LEU A 168 -18.63 3.79 -25.90
C LEU A 168 -19.10 5.18 -25.53
N GLN A 169 -18.50 6.21 -26.11
CA GLN A 169 -18.92 7.62 -25.93
C GLN A 169 -20.02 8.01 -26.91
N THR A 170 -19.81 7.66 -28.18
CA THR A 170 -20.69 8.08 -29.27
C THR A 170 -20.73 6.98 -30.30
N ILE A 171 -21.88 6.75 -30.89
CA ILE A 171 -22.05 5.95 -32.07
C ILE A 171 -22.96 6.69 -33.06
N CYS A 172 -22.55 6.75 -34.29
CA CYS A 172 -23.33 7.27 -35.41
C CYS A 172 -23.31 6.25 -36.56
N ILE A 173 -24.47 5.87 -37.00
CA ILE A 173 -24.63 4.97 -38.17
C ILE A 173 -25.32 5.74 -39.27
N THR A 174 -24.61 5.96 -40.37
CA THR A 174 -25.11 6.68 -41.52
C THR A 174 -25.60 5.68 -42.55
N ALA A 175 -26.89 5.79 -42.88
CA ALA A 175 -27.49 4.93 -43.88
C ALA A 175 -26.88 5.16 -45.25
N GLN A 176 -26.49 4.07 -45.90
CA GLN A 176 -26.03 4.03 -47.25
C GLN A 176 -27.08 3.32 -48.11
N ASN A 177 -26.94 3.41 -49.44
CA ASN A 177 -27.87 2.71 -50.37
C ASN A 177 -27.85 1.19 -50.18
N ASP A 178 -26.70 0.63 -49.74
CA ASP A 178 -26.56 -0.77 -49.38
C ASP A 178 -26.73 -0.97 -47.89
N PRO A 179 -27.76 -1.68 -47.41
CA PRO A 179 -27.96 -1.95 -45.99
C PRO A 179 -26.85 -2.82 -45.37
N ALA A 180 -26.04 -3.50 -46.14
CA ALA A 180 -24.90 -4.30 -45.69
C ALA A 180 -23.62 -3.44 -45.51
N ALA A 181 -23.58 -2.24 -46.08
CA ALA A 181 -22.41 -1.36 -46.14
C ALA A 181 -22.66 0.02 -45.49
N GLN A 182 -23.35 0.05 -44.36
CA GLN A 182 -23.58 1.28 -43.57
C GLN A 182 -22.24 1.85 -43.10
N GLU A 183 -22.12 3.18 -43.06
CA GLU A 183 -20.98 3.86 -42.44
C GLU A 183 -21.21 3.96 -40.94
N ILE A 184 -20.28 3.43 -40.15
CA ILE A 184 -20.34 3.35 -38.72
C ILE A 184 -19.19 4.18 -38.15
N ASP A 185 -19.51 5.23 -37.39
CA ASP A 185 -18.54 6.09 -36.71
C ASP A 185 -18.74 5.95 -35.19
N MET A 186 -17.73 5.49 -34.47
CA MET A 186 -17.78 5.27 -33.05
C MET A 186 -16.62 5.98 -32.35
N VAL A 187 -16.88 6.55 -31.18
CA VAL A 187 -15.83 7.05 -30.30
C VAL A 187 -15.76 6.18 -29.06
N LEU A 188 -14.64 5.51 -28.91
CA LEU A 188 -14.34 4.60 -27.81
C LEU A 188 -13.41 5.28 -26.82
N GLU A 189 -13.78 5.32 -25.55
CA GLU A 189 -12.90 5.77 -24.48
C GLU A 189 -12.24 4.60 -23.78
N TRP A 190 -10.94 4.69 -23.61
CA TRP A 190 -10.13 3.67 -22.98
C TRP A 190 -9.24 4.28 -21.88
N PRO A 191 -9.20 3.73 -20.65
CA PRO A 191 -8.26 4.18 -19.66
C PRO A 191 -6.82 4.00 -20.14
N ALA A 192 -6.03 5.05 -20.11
CA ALA A 192 -4.68 5.04 -20.66
C ALA A 192 -3.65 5.34 -19.56
N LYS A 193 -2.48 4.73 -19.66
CA LYS A 193 -1.32 5.17 -18.88
C LYS A 193 -0.92 6.57 -19.35
N GLY A 194 -0.95 7.53 -18.44
CA GLY A 194 -0.49 8.89 -18.73
C GLY A 194 0.95 8.87 -19.23
N LYS A 195 1.29 9.73 -20.21
CA LYS A 195 2.68 9.99 -20.56
C LYS A 195 3.39 10.44 -19.28
N VAL A 196 4.38 9.67 -18.84
CA VAL A 196 5.30 10.10 -17.78
C VAL A 196 6.13 11.21 -18.40
N THR A 197 5.69 12.46 -18.24
CA THR A 197 6.54 13.62 -18.55
C THR A 197 7.68 13.57 -17.53
N ARG A 198 8.81 12.99 -17.90
CA ARG A 198 10.07 13.19 -17.16
C ARG A 198 10.36 14.69 -17.23
N LYS A 199 10.15 15.41 -16.11
CA LYS A 199 10.74 16.71 -15.87
C LYS A 199 12.20 16.55 -15.53
#